data_f2756624b6064707ba255f6c23f74744
#
_entry.id   f2756624b6064707ba255f6c23f74744
#
_cell.length_a   1.000
_cell.length_b   1.000
_cell.length_c   1.000
_cell.angle_alpha   90.00
_cell.angle_beta   90.00
_cell.angle_gamma   90.00
#
_symmetry.space_group_name_H-M   'P 1'
#
loop_
_entity.id
_entity.type
_entity.pdbx_description
1 polymer ?
#
loop_
_entity_poly.entity_id
_entity_poly.type
_entity_poly.pdbx_seq_one_letter_code
_entity_poly.pdbx_strand_id
1 'polypeptide(L)'
;SEIVDGGFFTEHSSDWRGRGVDITFSGAASSAGEGASVTVPAKGEATVGVDVTPGADFAAHAAENTPSGTFLDGFVRFASRTEGQPDLSVPFLGFYGSWGKPAIFDALASDGKGHMRASGLYDGETGTLLGFNPLVRASERPERPDAYGYVLSRAEASGASHVLEPRTGTLRGVHTLRTVYTNEAGEAVASFERHQNWKSVFDALTTQVSWAEREHEATSLDLRSEAYKDLPDGEYTLTISATNDGPSPTEQSISYKFRIDTTAPVIEDVRYSGEGEDTTLTF
;
A
#
# COMPACT_ATOMS: atom_id res chain seq x y z
N SER A 1 5.26 16.22 3.88
CA SER A 1 5.06 15.48 5.16
C SER A 1 6.21 14.51 5.33
N GLU A 2 6.90 14.58 6.43
CA GLU A 2 8.03 13.69 6.76
C GLU A 2 7.60 12.74 7.88
N ILE A 3 7.89 11.45 7.73
CA ILE A 3 7.69 10.47 8.79
C ILE A 3 8.90 10.55 9.70
N VAL A 4 8.72 11.08 10.89
CA VAL A 4 9.76 11.12 11.92
C VAL A 4 9.67 9.85 12.77
N ASP A 5 10.82 9.34 13.17
CA ASP A 5 10.96 8.16 14.04
C ASP A 5 10.04 8.29 15.28
N GLY A 6 9.11 7.34 15.43
CA GLY A 6 8.09 7.37 16.48
C GLY A 6 6.64 7.55 16.00
N GLY A 7 6.39 7.59 14.69
CA GLY A 7 5.03 7.56 14.11
C GLY A 7 4.28 8.89 14.12
N PHE A 8 4.97 10.00 14.38
CA PHE A 8 4.40 11.34 14.25
C PHE A 8 4.70 11.91 12.86
N PHE A 9 3.68 12.47 12.21
CA PHE A 9 3.86 13.23 10.99
C PHE A 9 4.18 14.67 11.37
N THR A 10 5.32 15.16 10.92
CA THR A 10 5.62 16.59 10.96
C THR A 10 5.38 17.17 9.57
N GLU A 11 4.48 18.11 9.47
CA GLU A 11 4.23 18.85 8.24
C GLU A 11 5.19 20.05 8.20
N HIS A 12 6.09 20.05 7.22
CA HIS A 12 6.97 21.17 6.95
C HIS A 12 6.48 21.89 5.70
N SER A 13 6.29 23.20 5.83
CA SER A 13 5.99 24.08 4.71
C SER A 13 7.15 25.06 4.53
N SER A 14 7.70 25.14 3.31
CA SER A 14 8.79 26.04 2.98
C SER A 14 8.39 26.92 1.79
N ASP A 15 8.68 28.22 1.88
CA ASP A 15 8.50 29.14 0.74
C ASP A 15 9.69 29.02 -0.23
N TRP A 16 9.41 28.59 -1.43
CA TRP A 16 10.39 28.37 -2.49
C TRP A 16 10.41 29.47 -3.56
N ARG A 17 9.57 30.49 -3.45
CA ARG A 17 9.56 31.61 -4.39
C ARG A 17 10.88 32.36 -4.35
N GLY A 18 11.50 32.56 -5.52
CA GLY A 18 12.82 33.21 -5.65
C GLY A 18 13.97 32.42 -5.02
N ARG A 19 13.76 31.17 -4.63
CA ARG A 19 14.75 30.28 -4.03
C ARG A 19 14.90 28.92 -4.74
N GLY A 20 14.35 28.80 -5.93
CA GLY A 20 14.41 27.57 -6.71
C GLY A 20 13.07 27.19 -7.35
N VAL A 21 12.07 28.05 -7.26
CA VAL A 21 10.82 27.94 -8.03
C VAL A 21 10.54 29.27 -8.70
N ASP A 22 10.50 29.23 -10.03
CA ASP A 22 10.19 30.39 -10.86
C ASP A 22 8.70 30.43 -11.17
N ILE A 23 8.13 31.65 -11.14
CA ILE A 23 6.73 31.89 -11.46
C ILE A 23 6.65 32.89 -12.58
N THR A 24 5.99 32.51 -13.66
CA THR A 24 5.76 33.39 -14.80
C THR A 24 4.28 33.53 -15.09
N PHE A 25 3.93 34.68 -15.68
CA PHE A 25 2.55 35.03 -16.01
C PHE A 25 2.40 35.23 -17.51
N SER A 26 1.26 34.83 -18.04
CA SER A 26 0.94 34.92 -19.48
C SER A 26 -0.51 35.30 -19.72
N GLY A 27 -0.93 35.41 -20.97
CA GLY A 27 -2.28 35.78 -21.38
C GLY A 27 -2.55 37.27 -21.22
N ALA A 28 -3.64 37.62 -20.53
CA ALA A 28 -4.01 39.02 -20.29
C ALA A 28 -3.17 39.74 -19.20
N ALA A 29 -2.25 39.01 -18.56
CA ALA A 29 -1.35 39.55 -17.56
C ALA A 29 -0.21 40.33 -18.18
N SER A 30 0.15 41.47 -17.62
CA SER A 30 1.36 42.23 -17.90
C SER A 30 2.28 42.17 -16.70
N SER A 31 3.55 41.81 -16.89
CA SER A 31 4.54 41.73 -15.79
C SER A 31 4.73 43.07 -15.11
N ALA A 32 4.76 43.07 -13.77
CA ALA A 32 4.94 44.24 -12.93
C ALA A 32 5.73 43.88 -11.67
N GLY A 33 7.06 44.05 -11.68
CA GLY A 33 7.94 43.68 -10.56
C GLY A 33 7.87 42.20 -10.23
N GLU A 34 7.65 41.82 -8.99
CA GLU A 34 7.52 40.41 -8.54
C GLU A 34 6.15 39.79 -8.84
N GLY A 35 5.29 40.46 -9.58
CA GLY A 35 3.96 39.98 -9.91
C GLY A 35 3.53 40.38 -11.31
N ALA A 36 2.23 40.39 -11.53
CA ALA A 36 1.63 40.84 -12.77
C ALA A 36 0.37 41.65 -12.50
N SER A 37 -0.02 42.46 -13.45
CA SER A 37 -1.31 43.15 -13.41
C SER A 37 -2.22 42.70 -14.53
N VAL A 38 -3.50 42.62 -14.28
CA VAL A 38 -4.52 42.30 -15.27
C VAL A 38 -5.67 43.28 -15.16
N THR A 39 -6.15 43.74 -16.32
CA THR A 39 -7.36 44.58 -16.38
C THR A 39 -8.51 43.73 -16.92
N VAL A 40 -9.57 43.64 -16.12
CA VAL A 40 -10.80 42.95 -16.53
C VAL A 40 -11.76 43.99 -17.08
N PRO A 41 -12.24 43.84 -18.34
CA PRO A 41 -13.20 44.78 -18.92
C PRO A 41 -14.52 44.78 -18.16
N ALA A 42 -15.24 45.88 -18.20
CA ALA A 42 -16.56 45.95 -17.59
C ALA A 42 -17.49 44.88 -18.20
N LYS A 43 -18.11 44.04 -17.37
CA LYS A 43 -18.96 42.93 -17.75
C LYS A 43 -18.27 41.88 -18.65
N GLY A 44 -16.93 41.89 -18.64
CA GLY A 44 -16.12 40.95 -19.41
C GLY A 44 -15.30 40.04 -18.51
N GLU A 45 -14.41 39.26 -19.16
CA GLU A 45 -13.49 38.34 -18.53
C GLU A 45 -12.06 38.54 -19.05
N ALA A 46 -11.09 38.10 -18.28
CA ALA A 46 -9.69 38.07 -18.67
C ALA A 46 -9.06 36.77 -18.19
N THR A 47 -8.35 36.09 -19.11
CA THR A 47 -7.63 34.86 -18.81
C THR A 47 -6.16 35.14 -18.50
N VAL A 48 -5.67 34.65 -17.38
CA VAL A 48 -4.27 34.74 -16.94
C VAL A 48 -3.72 33.32 -16.82
N GLY A 49 -2.60 33.07 -17.53
CA GLY A 49 -1.79 31.87 -17.30
C GLY A 49 -0.80 32.12 -16.17
N VAL A 50 -0.60 31.13 -15.32
CA VAL A 50 0.42 31.11 -14.26
C VAL A 50 1.20 29.82 -14.38
N ASP A 51 2.48 29.95 -14.74
CA ASP A 51 3.40 28.83 -14.87
C ASP A 51 4.32 28.79 -13.65
N VAL A 52 4.32 27.65 -12.96
CA VAL A 52 5.18 27.39 -11.80
C VAL A 52 6.23 26.38 -12.21
N THR A 53 7.49 26.81 -12.28
CA THR A 53 8.60 26.00 -12.80
C THR A 53 9.61 25.72 -11.69
N PRO A 54 9.71 24.47 -11.21
CA PRO A 54 10.77 24.06 -10.30
C PRO A 54 12.15 24.12 -10.94
N GLY A 55 13.07 24.86 -10.33
CA GLY A 55 14.45 24.99 -10.75
C GLY A 55 15.39 23.96 -10.11
N ALA A 56 16.69 24.09 -10.38
CA ALA A 56 17.70 23.12 -9.95
C ALA A 56 17.82 22.97 -8.42
N ASP A 57 17.73 24.05 -7.68
CA ASP A 57 17.86 24.02 -6.21
C ASP A 57 16.68 23.30 -5.57
N PHE A 58 15.46 23.53 -6.06
CA PHE A 58 14.29 22.79 -5.63
C PHE A 58 14.40 21.31 -6.00
N ALA A 59 14.86 21.00 -7.21
CA ALA A 59 15.03 19.63 -7.67
C ALA A 59 16.05 18.87 -6.82
N ALA A 60 17.18 19.49 -6.46
CA ALA A 60 18.17 18.90 -5.57
C ALA A 60 17.60 18.62 -4.18
N HIS A 61 16.91 19.61 -3.59
CA HIS A 61 16.24 19.45 -2.30
C HIS A 61 15.19 18.31 -2.32
N ALA A 62 14.37 18.26 -3.37
CA ALA A 62 13.37 17.22 -3.52
C ALA A 62 14.00 15.82 -3.67
N ALA A 63 15.10 15.69 -4.40
CA ALA A 63 15.81 14.43 -4.56
C ALA A 63 16.42 13.91 -3.25
N GLU A 64 16.89 14.80 -2.39
CA GLU A 64 17.48 14.47 -1.09
C GLU A 64 16.41 14.12 -0.05
N ASN A 65 15.36 14.94 0.06
CA ASN A 65 14.42 14.88 1.18
C ASN A 65 13.11 14.18 0.85
N THR A 66 12.71 14.16 -0.43
CA THR A 66 11.45 13.55 -0.89
C THR A 66 11.65 12.73 -2.17
N PRO A 67 12.45 11.66 -2.15
CA PRO A 67 12.83 10.92 -3.35
C PRO A 67 11.66 10.26 -4.08
N SER A 68 10.53 10.13 -3.41
CA SER A 68 9.27 9.65 -3.99
C SER A 68 8.42 10.75 -4.62
N GLY A 69 8.84 12.00 -4.51
CA GLY A 69 8.13 13.18 -4.98
C GLY A 69 7.52 14.01 -3.84
N THR A 70 7.12 15.22 -4.15
CA THR A 70 6.55 16.16 -3.18
C THR A 70 5.45 17.01 -3.82
N PHE A 71 4.58 17.56 -2.99
CA PHE A 71 3.57 18.51 -3.44
C PHE A 71 4.16 19.93 -3.50
N LEU A 72 3.75 20.67 -4.54
CA LEU A 72 3.86 22.11 -4.65
C LEU A 72 2.46 22.67 -4.57
N ASP A 73 2.20 23.46 -3.56
CA ASP A 73 0.92 24.09 -3.33
C ASP A 73 1.08 25.59 -3.09
N GLY A 74 -0.01 26.30 -3.21
CA GLY A 74 -0.02 27.74 -2.97
C GLY A 74 -1.31 28.39 -3.38
N PHE A 75 -1.26 29.74 -3.43
CA PHE A 75 -2.38 30.56 -3.82
C PHE A 75 -1.97 31.59 -4.86
N VAL A 76 -2.72 31.64 -5.96
CA VAL A 76 -2.69 32.78 -6.86
C VAL A 76 -3.59 33.84 -6.25
N ARG A 77 -3.02 34.97 -5.84
CA ARG A 77 -3.75 36.05 -5.20
C ARG A 77 -3.95 37.22 -6.16
N PHE A 78 -5.15 37.72 -6.24
CA PHE A 78 -5.55 38.86 -7.02
C PHE A 78 -5.91 39.99 -6.07
N ALA A 79 -4.98 40.93 -5.88
CA ALA A 79 -5.24 42.13 -5.10
C ALA A 79 -5.98 43.15 -5.94
N SER A 80 -7.16 43.56 -5.49
CA SER A 80 -7.95 44.56 -6.18
C SER A 80 -7.32 45.97 -6.03
N ARG A 81 -7.27 46.70 -7.14
CA ARG A 81 -6.90 48.13 -7.13
C ARG A 81 -8.12 49.04 -7.11
N THR A 82 -9.31 48.48 -7.12
CA THR A 82 -10.59 49.24 -7.10
C THR A 82 -11.12 49.22 -5.68
N GLU A 83 -11.37 50.41 -5.16
CA GLU A 83 -11.94 50.58 -3.82
C GLU A 83 -13.29 49.85 -3.70
N GLY A 84 -13.49 49.14 -2.61
CA GLY A 84 -14.72 48.38 -2.34
C GLY A 84 -14.84 47.03 -3.05
N GLN A 85 -13.85 46.64 -3.85
CA GLN A 85 -13.80 45.29 -4.44
C GLN A 85 -12.92 44.38 -3.60
N PRO A 86 -13.38 43.16 -3.29
CA PRO A 86 -12.60 42.19 -2.50
C PRO A 86 -11.38 41.66 -3.28
N ASP A 87 -10.34 41.31 -2.55
CA ASP A 87 -9.28 40.50 -3.06
C ASP A 87 -9.77 39.07 -3.28
N LEU A 88 -9.22 38.41 -4.28
CA LEU A 88 -9.55 37.03 -4.60
C LEU A 88 -8.31 36.12 -4.48
N SER A 89 -8.50 34.85 -4.20
CA SER A 89 -7.44 33.87 -4.23
C SER A 89 -7.92 32.55 -4.83
N VAL A 90 -7.05 31.91 -5.60
CA VAL A 90 -7.30 30.60 -6.18
C VAL A 90 -6.20 29.67 -5.69
N PRO A 91 -6.52 28.59 -4.97
CA PRO A 91 -5.53 27.60 -4.58
C PRO A 91 -5.05 26.81 -5.80
N PHE A 92 -3.79 26.37 -5.77
CA PHE A 92 -3.27 25.38 -6.70
C PHE A 92 -2.54 24.29 -5.95
N LEU A 93 -2.52 23.09 -6.53
CA LEU A 93 -1.79 21.95 -6.04
C LEU A 93 -1.18 21.23 -7.24
N GLY A 94 0.13 21.06 -7.23
CA GLY A 94 0.88 20.28 -8.18
C GLY A 94 1.70 19.19 -7.50
N PHE A 95 2.10 18.18 -8.23
CA PHE A 95 3.01 17.16 -7.75
C PHE A 95 4.30 17.19 -8.55
N TYR A 96 5.43 17.34 -7.86
CA TYR A 96 6.76 17.26 -8.45
C TYR A 96 7.34 15.87 -8.23
N GLY A 97 7.58 15.15 -9.31
CA GLY A 97 8.08 13.77 -9.29
C GLY A 97 7.24 12.84 -10.15
N SER A 98 7.49 11.54 -10.02
CA SER A 98 6.68 10.52 -10.70
C SER A 98 5.55 10.06 -9.77
N TRP A 99 4.30 10.35 -10.14
CA TRP A 99 3.13 9.96 -9.35
C TRP A 99 3.01 8.44 -9.14
N GLY A 100 3.55 7.65 -10.06
CA GLY A 100 3.56 6.17 -9.98
C GLY A 100 4.67 5.58 -9.12
N LYS A 101 5.71 6.37 -8.76
CA LYS A 101 6.88 5.88 -8.04
C LYS A 101 6.64 5.52 -6.57
N PRO A 102 5.87 6.30 -5.77
CA PRO A 102 5.60 5.93 -4.39
C PRO A 102 4.91 4.58 -4.29
N ALA A 103 5.27 3.80 -3.26
CA ALA A 103 4.72 2.47 -3.03
C ALA A 103 3.20 2.51 -2.88
N ILE A 104 2.51 1.61 -3.56
CA ILE A 104 1.09 1.37 -3.37
C ILE A 104 0.89 0.47 -2.16
N PHE A 105 1.66 -0.61 -2.07
CA PHE A 105 1.55 -1.60 -1.03
C PHE A 105 2.44 -1.29 0.17
N ASP A 106 1.94 -1.57 1.35
CA ASP A 106 2.76 -1.64 2.56
C ASP A 106 3.65 -2.88 2.51
N ALA A 107 4.80 -2.81 3.18
CA ALA A 107 5.69 -3.95 3.29
C ALA A 107 5.02 -5.09 4.07
N LEU A 108 5.48 -6.31 3.82
CA LEU A 108 4.94 -7.51 4.47
C LEU A 108 5.21 -7.48 5.97
N ALA A 109 4.31 -8.05 6.74
CA ALA A 109 4.48 -8.23 8.18
C ALA A 109 5.77 -9.02 8.50
N SER A 110 6.13 -10.00 7.65
CA SER A 110 7.38 -10.76 7.74
C SER A 110 8.63 -9.90 7.58
N ASP A 111 8.59 -8.84 6.78
CA ASP A 111 9.75 -7.97 6.55
C ASP A 111 10.02 -7.04 7.72
N GLY A 112 9.00 -6.82 8.54
CA GLY A 112 9.07 -5.96 9.71
C GLY A 112 9.32 -4.49 9.43
N LYS A 113 9.19 -4.07 8.20
CA LYS A 113 9.40 -2.69 7.73
C LYS A 113 8.09 -2.00 7.35
N GLY A 114 6.98 -2.72 7.43
CA GLY A 114 5.67 -2.19 7.07
C GLY A 114 5.21 -1.08 8.01
N HIS A 115 4.58 -0.06 7.46
CA HIS A 115 3.99 1.02 8.22
C HIS A 115 2.83 0.52 9.09
N MET A 116 1.96 -0.31 8.51
CA MET A 116 0.82 -0.92 9.19
C MET A 116 1.14 -2.27 9.84
N ARG A 117 2.24 -2.91 9.42
CA ARG A 117 2.73 -4.20 9.93
C ARG A 117 1.71 -5.34 9.86
N ALA A 118 0.77 -5.26 8.95
CA ALA A 118 -0.37 -6.17 8.89
C ALA A 118 -0.59 -6.81 7.51
N SER A 119 0.21 -6.45 6.50
CA SER A 119 0.12 -7.09 5.19
C SER A 119 0.68 -8.51 5.26
N GLY A 120 -0.11 -9.50 4.86
CA GLY A 120 0.29 -10.90 4.91
C GLY A 120 -0.81 -11.85 4.51
N LEU A 121 -0.56 -13.14 4.69
CA LEU A 121 -1.54 -14.19 4.50
C LEU A 121 -2.08 -14.64 5.86
N TYR A 122 -3.39 -14.74 5.94
CA TYR A 122 -4.09 -15.12 7.16
C TYR A 122 -4.89 -16.40 6.93
N ASP A 123 -5.08 -17.13 7.99
CA ASP A 123 -6.09 -18.16 8.07
C ASP A 123 -7.46 -17.48 8.14
N GLY A 124 -8.30 -17.70 7.13
CA GLY A 124 -9.59 -17.01 7.02
C GLY A 124 -10.62 -17.46 8.05
N GLU A 125 -10.41 -18.57 8.73
CA GLU A 125 -11.31 -19.06 9.79
C GLU A 125 -10.96 -18.49 11.15
N THR A 126 -9.68 -18.43 11.46
CA THR A 126 -9.19 -17.99 12.78
C THR A 126 -8.75 -16.53 12.80
N GLY A 127 -8.54 -15.93 11.63
CA GLY A 127 -7.94 -14.60 11.48
C GLY A 127 -6.47 -14.53 11.93
N THR A 128 -5.80 -15.68 12.04
CA THR A 128 -4.40 -15.75 12.48
C THR A 128 -3.46 -15.51 11.32
N LEU A 129 -2.45 -14.66 11.52
CA LEU A 129 -1.39 -14.44 10.54
C LEU A 129 -0.59 -15.75 10.34
N LEU A 130 -0.47 -16.18 9.09
CA LEU A 130 0.29 -17.36 8.69
C LEU A 130 1.79 -17.06 8.52
N GLY A 131 2.58 -18.11 8.28
CA GLY A 131 4.03 -18.02 8.05
C GLY A 131 4.89 -18.27 9.29
N PHE A 132 4.27 -18.54 10.43
CA PHE A 132 5.00 -19.02 11.62
C PHE A 132 5.23 -20.53 11.55
N ASN A 133 6.33 -20.97 12.16
CA ASN A 133 6.55 -22.39 12.35
C ASN A 133 5.45 -22.98 13.25
N PRO A 134 4.63 -23.91 12.75
CA PRO A 134 3.51 -24.49 13.51
C PRO A 134 3.93 -25.29 14.73
N LEU A 135 5.19 -25.77 14.75
CA LEU A 135 5.74 -26.55 15.87
C LEU A 135 6.21 -25.68 17.05
N VAL A 136 6.32 -24.37 16.85
CA VAL A 136 6.69 -23.44 17.92
C VAL A 136 5.44 -22.96 18.65
N ARG A 137 5.46 -23.06 19.99
CA ARG A 137 4.34 -22.60 20.82
C ARG A 137 4.08 -21.11 20.58
N ALA A 138 2.82 -20.71 20.64
CA ALA A 138 2.42 -19.30 20.40
C ALA A 138 3.18 -18.28 21.27
N SER A 139 3.48 -18.66 22.53
CA SER A 139 4.26 -17.84 23.48
C SER A 139 5.75 -17.72 23.16
N GLU A 140 6.25 -18.58 22.29
CA GLU A 140 7.68 -18.67 21.91
C GLU A 140 7.89 -18.22 20.45
N ARG A 141 6.81 -17.89 19.74
CA ARG A 141 6.90 -17.39 18.37
C ARG A 141 7.59 -16.04 18.34
N PRO A 142 8.42 -15.78 17.32
CA PRO A 142 8.97 -14.44 17.12
C PRO A 142 7.84 -13.42 16.94
N GLU A 143 8.11 -12.16 17.22
CA GLU A 143 7.15 -11.07 17.02
C GLU A 143 6.62 -10.99 15.57
N ARG A 144 7.37 -11.54 14.63
CA ARG A 144 7.07 -11.53 13.19
C ARG A 144 7.10 -12.92 12.61
N PRO A 145 6.28 -13.19 11.58
CA PRO A 145 6.37 -14.42 10.82
C PRO A 145 7.77 -14.59 10.25
N ASP A 146 8.30 -15.78 10.33
CA ASP A 146 9.61 -16.16 9.78
C ASP A 146 9.54 -16.64 8.33
N ALA A 147 8.39 -16.49 7.69
CA ALA A 147 8.10 -16.97 6.34
C ALA A 147 8.38 -18.48 6.19
N TYR A 148 8.14 -19.24 7.24
CA TYR A 148 8.35 -20.70 7.29
C TYR A 148 7.64 -21.45 6.16
N GLY A 149 6.59 -20.84 5.63
CA GLY A 149 5.81 -21.34 4.52
C GLY A 149 4.33 -21.13 4.77
N TYR A 150 3.61 -21.13 3.68
CA TYR A 150 2.17 -21.03 3.71
C TYR A 150 1.61 -22.32 3.14
N VAL A 151 0.99 -23.13 3.98
CA VAL A 151 0.44 -24.43 3.59
C VAL A 151 -1.04 -24.48 3.90
N LEU A 152 -1.82 -24.87 2.91
CA LEU A 152 -3.25 -25.16 3.05
C LEU A 152 -3.46 -26.67 2.97
N SER A 153 -4.43 -27.18 3.72
CA SER A 153 -4.81 -28.58 3.69
C SER A 153 -6.32 -28.74 3.76
N ARG A 154 -6.85 -29.79 3.17
CA ARG A 154 -8.27 -30.20 3.33
C ARG A 154 -8.46 -31.11 4.54
N ALA A 155 -7.39 -31.51 5.18
CA ALA A 155 -7.46 -32.41 6.31
C ALA A 155 -8.17 -31.72 7.49
N GLU A 156 -9.13 -32.40 8.10
CA GLU A 156 -9.80 -31.93 9.33
C GLU A 156 -8.91 -32.09 10.58
N ALA A 157 -7.61 -31.89 10.42
CA ALA A 157 -6.67 -31.98 11.50
C ALA A 157 -6.59 -30.66 12.26
N SER A 158 -6.43 -30.73 13.57
CA SER A 158 -6.23 -29.53 14.39
C SER A 158 -5.00 -28.75 13.92
N GLY A 159 -5.19 -27.47 13.57
CA GLY A 159 -4.13 -26.58 13.12
C GLY A 159 -3.91 -26.51 11.61
N ALA A 160 -4.67 -27.29 10.81
CA ALA A 160 -4.66 -27.12 9.37
C ALA A 160 -5.46 -25.88 8.96
N SER A 161 -4.90 -25.04 8.08
CA SER A 161 -5.61 -23.94 7.45
C SER A 161 -6.29 -24.40 6.18
N HIS A 162 -7.57 -24.12 6.04
CA HIS A 162 -8.36 -24.45 4.84
C HIS A 162 -8.62 -23.23 3.96
N VAL A 163 -8.57 -22.04 4.54
CA VAL A 163 -8.90 -20.79 3.90
C VAL A 163 -7.71 -19.85 3.94
N LEU A 164 -7.20 -19.52 2.76
CA LEU A 164 -6.16 -18.51 2.61
C LEU A 164 -6.80 -17.15 2.39
N GLU A 165 -6.66 -16.25 3.35
CA GLU A 165 -7.15 -14.88 3.26
C GLU A 165 -5.97 -13.90 3.10
N PRO A 166 -5.79 -13.28 1.92
CA PRO A 166 -4.80 -12.24 1.75
C PRO A 166 -5.30 -10.92 2.34
N ARG A 167 -4.52 -10.33 3.23
CA ARG A 167 -4.73 -8.97 3.72
C ARG A 167 -3.59 -8.10 3.26
N THR A 168 -3.92 -7.00 2.59
CA THR A 168 -2.92 -6.13 1.99
C THR A 168 -3.19 -4.69 2.39
N GLY A 169 -2.25 -4.11 3.09
CA GLY A 169 -2.25 -2.69 3.39
C GLY A 169 -1.90 -1.89 2.14
N THR A 170 -2.75 -0.93 1.76
CA THR A 170 -2.46 0.02 0.70
C THR A 170 -2.13 1.39 1.30
N LEU A 171 -0.96 1.92 0.96
CA LEU A 171 -0.49 3.24 1.42
C LEU A 171 -1.15 4.38 0.65
N ARG A 172 -1.81 4.06 -0.46
CA ARG A 172 -2.46 5.00 -1.38
C ARG A 172 -3.80 4.43 -1.83
N GLY A 173 -4.71 5.31 -2.25
CA GLY A 173 -5.87 4.92 -3.03
C GLY A 173 -5.45 4.33 -4.37
N VAL A 174 -6.15 3.31 -4.83
CA VAL A 174 -5.85 2.61 -6.08
C VAL A 174 -7.09 2.56 -6.98
N HIS A 175 -6.85 2.68 -8.28
CA HIS A 175 -7.90 2.59 -9.28
C HIS A 175 -8.39 1.16 -9.44
N THR A 176 -7.46 0.23 -9.59
CA THR A 176 -7.76 -1.20 -9.74
C THR A 176 -6.88 -2.02 -8.81
N LEU A 177 -7.49 -2.96 -8.11
CA LEU A 177 -6.81 -3.98 -7.30
C LEU A 177 -7.21 -5.34 -7.87
N ARG A 178 -6.22 -6.16 -8.25
CA ARG A 178 -6.42 -7.48 -8.82
C ARG A 178 -5.69 -8.53 -8.01
N THR A 179 -6.40 -9.58 -7.63
CA THR A 179 -5.87 -10.74 -6.90
C THR A 179 -5.97 -11.95 -7.80
N VAL A 180 -4.85 -12.62 -8.08
CA VAL A 180 -4.79 -13.79 -8.96
C VAL A 180 -4.04 -14.91 -8.27
N TYR A 181 -4.64 -16.10 -8.27
CA TYR A 181 -4.01 -17.33 -7.84
C TYR A 181 -3.64 -18.14 -9.08
N THR A 182 -2.39 -18.57 -9.17
CA THR A 182 -1.89 -19.39 -10.27
C THR A 182 -1.31 -20.70 -9.75
N ASN A 183 -1.45 -21.77 -10.55
CA ASN A 183 -0.77 -23.03 -10.31
C ASN A 183 0.71 -22.96 -10.75
N GLU A 184 1.46 -24.05 -10.58
CA GLU A 184 2.87 -24.14 -10.96
C GLU A 184 3.10 -23.92 -12.47
N ALA A 185 2.13 -24.23 -13.31
CA ALA A 185 2.18 -23.98 -14.75
C ALA A 185 1.91 -22.49 -15.11
N GLY A 186 1.58 -21.66 -14.13
CA GLY A 186 1.23 -20.24 -14.34
C GLY A 186 -0.22 -20.01 -14.79
N GLU A 187 -1.06 -21.04 -14.75
CA GLU A 187 -2.47 -20.94 -15.13
C GLU A 187 -3.29 -20.38 -13.95
N ALA A 188 -4.16 -19.43 -14.23
CA ALA A 188 -5.01 -18.83 -13.21
C ALA A 188 -6.09 -19.83 -12.75
N VAL A 189 -6.11 -20.12 -11.45
CA VAL A 189 -7.12 -20.97 -10.81
C VAL A 189 -8.21 -20.13 -10.13
N ALA A 190 -7.90 -18.90 -9.77
CA ALA A 190 -8.87 -17.90 -9.29
C ALA A 190 -8.38 -16.49 -9.64
N SER A 191 -9.31 -15.59 -9.93
CA SER A 191 -9.02 -14.18 -10.23
C SER A 191 -10.15 -13.29 -9.75
N PHE A 192 -9.77 -12.24 -9.03
CA PHE A 192 -10.70 -11.23 -8.49
C PHE A 192 -10.20 -9.86 -8.87
N GLU A 193 -11.10 -8.95 -9.22
CA GLU A 193 -10.77 -7.57 -9.58
C GLU A 193 -11.74 -6.61 -8.91
N ARG A 194 -11.21 -5.50 -8.43
CA ARG A 194 -11.96 -4.42 -7.80
C ARG A 194 -11.50 -3.09 -8.32
N HIS A 195 -12.42 -2.14 -8.30
CA HIS A 195 -12.17 -0.77 -8.73
C HIS A 195 -12.38 0.19 -7.57
N GLN A 196 -11.63 1.30 -7.58
CA GLN A 196 -11.76 2.42 -6.63
C GLN A 196 -11.55 2.01 -5.16
N ASN A 197 -10.43 1.36 -4.87
CA ASN A 197 -10.08 1.00 -3.50
C ASN A 197 -9.42 2.17 -2.78
N TRP A 198 -9.87 2.44 -1.55
CA TRP A 198 -9.29 3.46 -0.70
C TRP A 198 -8.00 2.96 -0.05
N LYS A 199 -7.14 3.89 0.35
CA LYS A 199 -5.96 3.53 1.14
C LYS A 199 -6.37 2.97 2.51
N SER A 200 -5.58 2.04 3.02
CA SER A 200 -5.71 1.56 4.40
C SER A 200 -5.28 2.64 5.40
N VAL A 201 -5.91 2.66 6.56
CA VAL A 201 -5.60 3.62 7.62
C VAL A 201 -5.24 2.87 8.89
N PHE A 202 -4.09 3.21 9.48
CA PHE A 202 -3.70 2.70 10.79
C PHE A 202 -4.15 3.68 11.87
N ASP A 203 -4.98 3.21 12.79
CA ASP A 203 -5.34 3.96 13.97
C ASP A 203 -4.34 3.67 15.10
N ALA A 204 -3.47 4.64 15.36
CA ALA A 204 -2.45 4.52 16.40
C ALA A 204 -3.02 4.44 17.83
N LEU A 205 -4.24 4.92 18.05
CA LEU A 205 -4.87 4.89 19.38
C LEU A 205 -5.45 3.52 19.70
N THR A 206 -6.02 2.85 18.72
CA THR A 206 -6.61 1.52 18.89
C THR A 206 -5.69 0.39 18.44
N THR A 207 -4.55 0.71 17.83
CA THR A 207 -3.63 -0.25 17.17
C THR A 207 -4.32 -1.11 16.10
N GLN A 208 -5.42 -0.63 15.56
CA GLN A 208 -6.18 -1.32 14.54
C GLN A 208 -5.88 -0.74 13.17
N VAL A 209 -5.80 -1.62 12.19
CA VAL A 209 -5.82 -1.23 10.78
C VAL A 209 -7.27 -1.23 10.33
N SER A 210 -7.79 -0.06 9.97
CA SER A 210 -9.01 -0.01 9.20
C SER A 210 -8.63 -0.31 7.75
N TRP A 211 -8.86 -1.53 7.34
CA TRP A 211 -8.87 -1.88 5.94
C TRP A 211 -10.01 -1.08 5.31
N ALA A 212 -9.72 -0.35 4.27
CA ALA A 212 -10.73 0.48 3.61
C ALA A 212 -11.92 -0.31 3.08
N GLU A 213 -11.85 -1.64 3.10
CA GLU A 213 -12.94 -2.54 2.74
C GLU A 213 -12.93 -3.81 3.58
N ARG A 214 -14.11 -4.15 4.11
CA ARG A 214 -14.37 -5.40 4.84
C ARG A 214 -14.49 -6.63 3.92
N GLU A 215 -13.98 -6.58 2.72
CA GLU A 215 -14.21 -7.62 1.71
C GLU A 215 -12.96 -8.45 1.40
N HIS A 216 -12.05 -8.64 2.36
CA HIS A 216 -10.94 -9.59 2.22
C HIS A 216 -11.45 -11.01 1.99
N GLU A 217 -12.56 -11.37 2.60
CA GLU A 217 -13.23 -12.65 2.44
C GLU A 217 -13.56 -12.95 0.96
N ALA A 218 -13.93 -11.94 0.18
CA ALA A 218 -14.29 -12.10 -1.22
C ALA A 218 -13.09 -12.48 -2.13
N THR A 219 -11.85 -12.34 -1.66
CA THR A 219 -10.65 -12.73 -2.41
C THR A 219 -9.96 -13.95 -1.84
N SER A 220 -10.54 -14.56 -0.82
CA SER A 220 -10.00 -15.75 -0.14
C SER A 220 -10.10 -17.00 -1.00
N LEU A 221 -9.15 -17.91 -0.82
CA LEU A 221 -9.17 -19.23 -1.42
C LEU A 221 -9.60 -20.25 -0.35
N ASP A 222 -10.85 -20.71 -0.40
CA ASP A 222 -11.37 -21.74 0.51
C ASP A 222 -11.35 -23.12 -0.18
N LEU A 223 -10.48 -24.00 0.25
CA LEU A 223 -10.32 -25.35 -0.30
C LEU A 223 -11.52 -26.28 -0.06
N ARG A 224 -12.49 -25.89 0.76
CA ARG A 224 -13.73 -26.64 1.00
C ARG A 224 -14.88 -26.17 0.13
N SER A 225 -14.73 -25.01 -0.50
CA SER A 225 -15.74 -24.49 -1.40
C SER A 225 -15.86 -25.35 -2.65
N GLU A 226 -17.05 -25.38 -3.25
CA GLU A 226 -17.30 -26.09 -4.50
C GLU A 226 -16.39 -25.61 -5.65
N ALA A 227 -15.92 -24.37 -5.60
CA ALA A 227 -15.06 -23.81 -6.64
C ALA A 227 -13.61 -24.32 -6.58
N TYR A 228 -13.12 -24.69 -5.37
CA TYR A 228 -11.68 -24.97 -5.17
C TYR A 228 -11.38 -26.30 -4.49
N LYS A 229 -12.40 -27.09 -4.14
CA LYS A 229 -12.22 -28.38 -3.46
C LYS A 229 -11.40 -29.40 -4.24
N ASP A 230 -11.37 -29.27 -5.58
CA ASP A 230 -10.68 -30.20 -6.47
C ASP A 230 -9.31 -29.67 -6.95
N LEU A 231 -8.79 -28.55 -6.39
CA LEU A 231 -7.46 -28.07 -6.71
C LEU A 231 -6.42 -29.15 -6.28
N PRO A 232 -5.48 -29.54 -7.16
CA PRO A 232 -4.48 -30.55 -6.80
C PRO A 232 -3.49 -30.05 -5.76
N ASP A 233 -2.87 -30.99 -5.04
CA ASP A 233 -1.71 -30.69 -4.22
C ASP A 233 -0.57 -30.16 -5.10
N GLY A 234 0.21 -29.20 -4.61
CA GLY A 234 1.29 -28.57 -5.35
C GLY A 234 1.58 -27.14 -4.91
N GLU A 235 2.51 -26.52 -5.62
CA GLU A 235 2.91 -25.13 -5.41
C GLU A 235 1.96 -24.16 -6.16
N TYR A 236 1.63 -23.09 -5.51
CA TYR A 236 0.79 -22.02 -6.06
C TYR A 236 1.42 -20.66 -5.80
N THR A 237 1.04 -19.69 -6.61
CA THR A 237 1.43 -18.29 -6.42
C THR A 237 0.18 -17.42 -6.35
N LEU A 238 0.08 -16.64 -5.30
CA LEU A 238 -0.83 -15.53 -5.18
C LEU A 238 -0.11 -14.25 -5.63
N THR A 239 -0.67 -13.54 -6.58
CA THR A 239 -0.20 -12.21 -7.00
C THR A 239 -1.31 -11.19 -6.77
N ILE A 240 -0.97 -10.13 -6.07
CA ILE A 240 -1.86 -8.98 -5.88
C ILE A 240 -1.23 -7.81 -6.60
N SER A 241 -1.90 -7.28 -7.60
CA SER A 241 -1.46 -6.11 -8.36
C SER A 241 -2.44 -4.96 -8.21
N ALA A 242 -1.92 -3.75 -8.24
CA ALA A 242 -2.71 -2.54 -8.16
C ALA A 242 -2.18 -1.45 -9.08
N THR A 243 -3.08 -0.70 -9.68
CA THR A 243 -2.77 0.53 -10.42
C THR A 243 -3.19 1.75 -9.61
N ASN A 244 -2.33 2.76 -9.56
CA ASN A 244 -2.68 4.04 -8.95
C ASN A 244 -3.55 4.89 -9.86
N ASP A 245 -4.33 5.79 -9.25
CA ASP A 245 -4.99 6.87 -9.97
C ASP A 245 -4.00 7.94 -10.42
N GLY A 246 -4.29 8.60 -11.54
CA GLY A 246 -3.52 9.73 -12.00
C GLY A 246 -3.24 9.71 -13.50
N PRO A 247 -2.54 10.74 -14.00
CA PRO A 247 -2.33 10.94 -15.43
C PRO A 247 -1.37 9.90 -16.07
N SER A 248 -0.62 9.18 -15.24
CA SER A 248 0.30 8.13 -15.68
C SER A 248 0.15 6.93 -14.73
N PRO A 249 -0.89 6.11 -14.89
CA PRO A 249 -1.13 4.96 -14.04
C PRO A 249 0.06 3.98 -14.14
N THR A 250 0.52 3.53 -12.99
CA THR A 250 1.61 2.56 -12.86
C THR A 250 1.10 1.37 -12.07
N GLU A 251 1.35 0.18 -12.57
CA GLU A 251 1.05 -1.05 -11.83
C GLU A 251 2.21 -1.44 -10.93
N GLN A 252 1.89 -1.84 -9.71
CA GLN A 252 2.80 -2.45 -8.76
C GLN A 252 2.19 -3.76 -8.28
N SER A 253 3.01 -4.72 -7.87
CA SER A 253 2.53 -6.02 -7.40
C SER A 253 3.35 -6.55 -6.24
N ILE A 254 2.69 -7.39 -5.44
CA ILE A 254 3.31 -8.25 -4.43
C ILE A 254 2.89 -9.69 -4.71
N SER A 255 3.74 -10.65 -4.35
CA SER A 255 3.45 -12.05 -4.60
C SER A 255 3.84 -12.90 -3.40
N TYR A 256 3.05 -13.96 -3.18
CA TYR A 256 3.29 -14.96 -2.17
C TYR A 256 3.28 -16.34 -2.82
N LYS A 257 4.20 -17.20 -2.42
CA LYS A 257 4.14 -18.63 -2.74
C LYS A 257 3.46 -19.37 -1.59
N PHE A 258 2.57 -20.26 -1.91
CA PHE A 258 1.93 -21.14 -0.94
C PHE A 258 1.78 -22.54 -1.53
N ARG A 259 1.50 -23.51 -0.68
CA ARG A 259 1.37 -24.90 -1.08
C ARG A 259 0.00 -25.45 -0.64
N ILE A 260 -0.60 -26.24 -1.49
CA ILE A 260 -1.69 -27.12 -1.09
C ILE A 260 -1.06 -28.49 -0.84
N ASP A 261 -1.26 -29.03 0.37
CA ASP A 261 -0.77 -30.33 0.78
C ASP A 261 -1.81 -31.02 1.65
N THR A 262 -2.46 -32.00 1.08
CA THR A 262 -3.49 -32.80 1.74
C THR A 262 -3.00 -34.18 2.15
N THR A 263 -1.72 -34.46 1.90
CA THR A 263 -1.10 -35.74 2.24
C THR A 263 -0.80 -35.80 3.73
N ALA A 264 -1.38 -36.75 4.41
CA ALA A 264 -1.08 -36.98 5.82
C ALA A 264 0.38 -37.41 6.00
N PRO A 265 1.11 -36.87 6.98
CA PRO A 265 2.45 -37.35 7.27
C PRO A 265 2.43 -38.80 7.73
N VAL A 266 3.35 -39.58 7.24
CA VAL A 266 3.56 -40.96 7.69
C VAL A 266 4.71 -40.97 8.69
N ILE A 267 4.41 -41.41 9.91
CA ILE A 267 5.43 -41.56 10.94
C ILE A 267 5.92 -43.00 10.89
N GLU A 268 7.18 -43.19 10.50
CA GLU A 268 7.83 -44.49 10.45
C GLU A 268 8.89 -44.58 11.56
N ASP A 269 9.15 -45.82 12.01
CA ASP A 269 10.24 -46.13 12.97
C ASP A 269 10.19 -45.36 14.29
N VAL A 270 9.01 -45.18 14.85
CA VAL A 270 8.88 -44.56 16.15
C VAL A 270 9.65 -45.35 17.21
N ARG A 271 10.65 -44.73 17.82
CA ARG A 271 11.44 -45.29 18.91
C ARG A 271 11.37 -44.40 20.12
N TYR A 272 11.31 -44.97 21.27
CA TYR A 272 11.54 -44.23 22.50
C TYR A 272 12.62 -44.88 23.33
N SER A 273 13.39 -44.05 24.00
CA SER A 273 14.46 -44.42 24.88
C SER A 273 14.41 -43.57 26.15
N GLY A 274 14.90 -44.12 27.26
CA GLY A 274 14.85 -43.51 28.55
C GLY A 274 13.76 -44.09 29.46
N GLU A 275 13.73 -43.68 30.70
CA GLU A 275 12.75 -44.10 31.71
C GLU A 275 12.21 -42.87 32.43
N GLY A 276 10.93 -42.91 32.79
CA GLY A 276 10.28 -41.82 33.55
C GLY A 276 10.22 -40.49 32.79
N GLU A 277 10.62 -39.42 33.45
CA GLU A 277 10.58 -38.06 32.88
C GLU A 277 11.64 -37.79 31.82
N ASP A 278 12.67 -38.66 31.69
CA ASP A 278 13.73 -38.56 30.71
C ASP A 278 13.45 -39.38 29.43
N THR A 279 12.20 -39.67 29.17
CA THR A 279 11.82 -40.43 27.96
C THR A 279 11.90 -39.56 26.73
N THR A 280 12.69 -39.97 25.75
CA THR A 280 12.84 -39.33 24.44
C THR A 280 12.12 -40.14 23.36
N LEU A 281 11.29 -39.49 22.57
CA LEU A 281 10.64 -40.02 21.39
C LEU A 281 11.44 -39.59 20.15
N THR A 282 11.78 -40.57 19.31
CA THR A 282 12.46 -40.33 18.03
C THR A 282 11.61 -40.93 16.90
N PHE A 283 11.41 -40.21 15.83
CA PHE A 283 10.68 -40.64 14.64
C PHE A 283 11.26 -40.02 13.39
#